data_96c3be173c79a9a5225a8de5f11d6a4f
#
_entry.id   96c3be173c79a9a5225a8de5f11d6a4f
#
_cell.length_a   1.000
_cell.length_b   1.000
_cell.length_c   1.000
_cell.angle_alpha   90.00
_cell.angle_beta   90.00
_cell.angle_gamma   90.00
#
_symmetry.space_group_name_H-M   'P 1'
#
loop_
_entity.id
_entity.type
_entity.pdbx_description
1 polymer ?
#
loop_
_entity_poly.entity_id
_entity_poly.type
_entity_poly.pdbx_seq_one_letter_code
_entity_poly.pdbx_strand_id
1 'polypeptide(L)'
;MIDYKFNISSNEYLPLRDVVFNTLRDAILTGKLEPGERLMENQLAEKLGVSRTPIREALRMLEIENLVELTPRKGAQVLDMSKKDVIDILEVREVLEGLGAQLACQKMTPEALLELKKTQEE
;
A
#
# COMPACT_ATOMS: atom_id res chain seq x y z
N MET A 1 8.77 16.86 9.29
CA MET A 1 8.98 17.38 7.91
C MET A 1 9.32 16.22 6.99
N ILE A 2 8.66 16.11 5.87
CA ILE A 2 8.86 15.00 4.93
C ILE A 2 10.13 15.27 4.13
N ASP A 3 11.20 14.52 4.35
CA ASP A 3 12.47 14.66 3.62
C ASP A 3 12.55 13.81 2.34
N TYR A 4 11.55 12.96 2.12
CA TYR A 4 11.53 12.06 0.97
C TYR A 4 11.16 12.79 -0.33
N LYS A 5 11.94 12.55 -1.37
CA LYS A 5 11.61 12.99 -2.73
C LYS A 5 10.69 11.98 -3.41
N PHE A 6 9.47 12.41 -3.67
CA PHE A 6 8.51 11.59 -4.40
C PHE A 6 8.79 11.63 -5.90
N ASN A 7 8.87 10.47 -6.53
CA ASN A 7 8.87 10.36 -7.98
C ASN A 7 7.46 10.01 -8.46
N ILE A 8 6.80 10.98 -9.07
CA ILE A 8 5.53 10.73 -9.73
C ILE A 8 5.83 10.21 -11.13
N SER A 9 5.53 8.94 -11.38
CA SER A 9 5.46 8.46 -12.74
C SER A 9 4.19 9.01 -13.39
N SER A 10 4.34 9.89 -14.35
CA SER A 10 3.22 10.41 -15.13
C SER A 10 2.65 9.29 -16.02
N ASN A 11 1.69 8.57 -15.49
CA ASN A 11 0.85 7.73 -16.32
C ASN A 11 -0.33 8.57 -16.80
N GLU A 12 -0.31 9.01 -18.04
CA GLU A 12 -1.30 9.92 -18.64
C GLU A 12 -2.73 9.36 -18.59
N TYR A 13 -2.90 8.07 -18.31
CA TYR A 13 -4.19 7.38 -18.29
C TYR A 13 -4.83 7.31 -16.90
N LEU A 14 -4.11 7.64 -15.81
CA LEU A 14 -4.64 7.58 -14.47
C LEU A 14 -5.07 8.97 -13.98
N PRO A 15 -6.21 9.08 -13.26
CA PRO A 15 -6.55 10.30 -12.54
C PRO A 15 -5.42 10.69 -11.59
N LEU A 16 -5.21 12.01 -11.44
CA LEU A 16 -4.11 12.51 -10.62
C LEU A 16 -4.18 12.04 -9.17
N ARG A 17 -5.39 11.90 -8.61
CA ARG A 17 -5.59 11.32 -7.27
C ARG A 17 -5.04 9.89 -7.15
N ASP A 18 -5.18 9.08 -8.21
CA ASP A 18 -4.70 7.69 -8.20
C ASP A 18 -3.17 7.64 -8.30
N VAL A 19 -2.57 8.54 -9.07
CA VAL A 19 -1.10 8.70 -9.13
C VAL A 19 -0.55 9.10 -7.76
N VAL A 20 -1.18 10.07 -7.10
CA VAL A 20 -0.80 10.50 -5.74
C VAL A 20 -0.99 9.35 -4.74
N PHE A 21 -2.12 8.68 -4.79
CA PHE A 21 -2.42 7.52 -3.94
C PHE A 21 -1.35 6.43 -4.07
N ASN A 22 -1.06 6.00 -5.29
CA ASN A 22 -0.04 4.97 -5.53
C ASN A 22 1.35 5.42 -5.04
N THR A 23 1.72 6.66 -5.30
CA THR A 23 3.00 7.23 -4.86
C THR A 23 3.15 7.20 -3.34
N LEU A 24 2.13 7.67 -2.62
CA LEU A 24 2.14 7.68 -1.15
C LEU A 24 2.05 6.26 -0.57
N ARG A 25 1.21 5.41 -1.16
CA ARG A 25 1.07 4.01 -0.74
C ARG A 25 2.40 3.27 -0.84
N ASP A 26 3.10 3.39 -1.96
CA ASP A 26 4.41 2.76 -2.15
C ASP A 26 5.45 3.31 -1.16
N ALA A 27 5.42 4.60 -0.89
CA ALA A 27 6.32 5.23 0.09
C ALA A 27 6.06 4.71 1.52
N ILE A 28 4.81 4.47 1.88
CA ILE A 28 4.44 3.89 3.19
C ILE A 28 4.87 2.42 3.26
N LEU A 29 4.53 1.63 2.23
CA LEU A 29 4.80 0.19 2.23
C LEU A 29 6.30 -0.14 2.15
N THR A 30 7.10 0.73 1.55
CA THR A 30 8.56 0.57 1.46
C THR A 30 9.32 1.21 2.63
N GLY A 31 8.62 1.81 3.58
CA GLY A 31 9.21 2.45 4.75
C GLY A 31 9.85 3.81 4.50
N LYS A 32 9.67 4.40 3.32
CA LYS A 32 10.16 5.76 3.00
C LYS A 32 9.39 6.84 3.72
N LEU A 33 8.10 6.60 3.97
CA LEU A 33 7.31 7.32 4.96
C LEU A 33 7.19 6.41 6.17
N GLU A 34 7.74 6.86 7.29
CA GLU A 34 7.81 6.05 8.50
C GLU A 34 6.48 6.04 9.26
N PRO A 35 6.18 4.96 10.01
CA PRO A 35 5.04 4.95 10.92
C PRO A 35 5.08 6.14 11.89
N GLY A 36 3.93 6.77 12.11
CA GLY A 36 3.81 7.96 12.96
C GLY A 36 4.11 9.28 12.27
N GLU A 37 4.63 9.25 11.04
CA GLU A 37 4.93 10.46 10.28
C GLU A 37 3.65 11.20 9.88
N ARG A 38 3.68 12.53 9.98
CA ARG A 38 2.54 13.37 9.61
C ARG A 38 2.62 13.80 8.16
N LEU A 39 1.48 13.68 7.49
CA LEU A 39 1.29 14.06 6.09
C LEU A 39 0.30 15.24 6.05
N MET A 40 0.83 16.43 5.71
CA MET A 40 0.02 17.65 5.59
C MET A 40 -0.32 17.91 4.12
N GLU A 41 -1.59 18.17 3.84
CA GLU A 41 -2.09 18.40 2.47
C GLU A 41 -1.28 19.46 1.71
N ASN A 42 -1.03 20.60 2.34
CA ASN A 42 -0.29 21.71 1.71
C ASN A 42 1.17 21.35 1.42
N GLN A 43 1.85 20.67 2.32
CA GLN A 43 3.23 20.24 2.12
C GLN A 43 3.34 19.21 0.99
N LEU A 44 2.39 18.24 0.98
CA LEU A 44 2.33 17.24 -0.09
C LEU A 44 2.00 17.88 -1.45
N ALA A 45 1.04 18.79 -1.50
CA ALA A 45 0.68 19.51 -2.70
C ALA A 45 1.88 20.28 -3.29
N GLU A 46 2.63 20.95 -2.44
CA GLU A 46 3.84 21.67 -2.84
C GLU A 46 4.93 20.72 -3.34
N LYS A 47 5.21 19.66 -2.60
CA LYS A 47 6.25 18.66 -2.96
C LYS A 47 5.93 17.90 -4.25
N LEU A 48 4.67 17.59 -4.47
CA LEU A 48 4.22 16.84 -5.63
C LEU A 48 3.88 17.73 -6.83
N GLY A 49 3.84 19.05 -6.64
CA GLY A 49 3.51 19.99 -7.70
C GLY A 49 2.06 19.90 -8.18
N VAL A 50 1.12 19.57 -7.30
CA VAL A 50 -0.30 19.37 -7.60
C VAL A 50 -1.17 20.22 -6.67
N SER A 51 -2.45 20.38 -7.01
CA SER A 51 -3.41 21.05 -6.14
C SER A 51 -3.74 20.20 -4.91
N ARG A 52 -4.40 20.79 -3.91
CA ARG A 52 -4.75 20.08 -2.66
C ARG A 52 -5.86 19.05 -2.83
N THR A 53 -6.73 19.22 -3.82
CA THR A 53 -7.88 18.32 -4.03
C THR A 53 -7.48 16.88 -4.29
N PRO A 54 -6.60 16.54 -5.25
CA PRO A 54 -6.15 15.15 -5.46
C PRO A 54 -5.38 14.59 -4.25
N ILE A 55 -4.67 15.44 -3.51
CA ILE A 55 -4.00 15.04 -2.26
C ILE A 55 -5.02 14.59 -1.23
N ARG A 56 -6.06 15.39 -1.00
CA ARG A 56 -7.12 15.08 -0.03
C ARG A 56 -7.85 13.79 -0.39
N GLU A 57 -8.16 13.60 -1.65
CA GLU A 57 -8.81 12.38 -2.13
C GLU A 57 -7.90 11.15 -1.95
N ALA A 58 -6.62 11.28 -2.28
CA ALA A 58 -5.63 10.20 -2.09
C ALA A 58 -5.47 9.82 -0.61
N LEU A 59 -5.41 10.81 0.29
CA LEU A 59 -5.32 10.55 1.74
C LEU A 59 -6.56 9.82 2.27
N ARG A 60 -7.75 10.14 1.76
CA ARG A 60 -8.96 9.40 2.10
C ARG A 60 -8.92 7.95 1.61
N MET A 61 -8.39 7.71 0.42
CA MET A 61 -8.18 6.35 -0.09
C MET A 61 -7.21 5.56 0.78
N LEU A 62 -6.12 6.20 1.24
CA LEU A 62 -5.16 5.59 2.16
C LEU A 62 -5.79 5.27 3.52
N GLU A 63 -6.68 6.12 4.01
CA GLU A 63 -7.42 5.85 5.26
C GLU A 63 -8.34 4.63 5.13
N ILE A 64 -9.02 4.49 4.00
CA ILE A 64 -9.86 3.31 3.72
C ILE A 64 -9.02 2.02 3.73
N GLU A 65 -7.77 2.07 3.27
CA GLU A 65 -6.83 0.94 3.33
C GLU A 65 -6.11 0.78 4.68
N ASN A 66 -6.45 1.58 5.69
CA ASN A 66 -5.81 1.57 7.01
C ASN A 66 -4.29 1.81 6.97
N LEU A 67 -3.84 2.62 6.04
CA LEU A 67 -2.43 3.03 5.95
C LEU A 67 -2.15 4.34 6.67
N VAL A 68 -3.17 5.20 6.80
CA VAL A 68 -3.10 6.46 7.52
C VAL A 68 -4.37 6.67 8.35
N GLU A 69 -4.27 7.55 9.34
CA GLU A 69 -5.41 8.07 10.10
C GLU A 69 -5.54 9.56 9.83
N LEU A 70 -6.74 9.99 9.42
CA LEU A 70 -7.04 11.41 9.21
C LEU A 70 -7.52 12.05 10.51
N THR A 71 -6.87 13.14 10.89
CA THR A 71 -7.29 13.94 12.03
C THR A 71 -7.71 15.33 11.54
N PRO A 72 -8.92 15.81 11.89
CA PRO A 72 -9.36 17.15 11.48
C PRO A 72 -8.32 18.22 11.88
N ARG A 73 -7.97 19.09 10.94
CA ARG A 73 -6.99 20.20 11.09
C ARG A 73 -5.54 19.79 11.34
N LYS A 74 -5.25 18.49 11.49
CA LYS A 74 -3.89 17.97 11.76
C LYS A 74 -3.31 17.14 10.61
N GLY A 75 -4.04 17.00 9.50
CA GLY A 75 -3.63 16.20 8.36
C GLY A 75 -3.80 14.70 8.59
N ALA A 76 -2.98 13.92 7.93
CA ALA A 76 -2.93 12.47 8.07
C ALA A 76 -1.70 12.05 8.85
N GLN A 77 -1.79 10.90 9.51
CA GLN A 77 -0.65 10.27 10.18
C GLN A 77 -0.50 8.84 9.68
N VAL A 78 0.71 8.45 9.30
CA VAL A 78 1.00 7.07 8.91
C VAL A 78 0.79 6.16 10.12
N LEU A 79 -0.06 5.14 9.94
CA LEU A 79 -0.38 4.21 11.02
C LEU A 79 0.81 3.29 11.29
N ASP A 80 1.02 3.01 12.57
CA ASP A 80 1.96 2.00 13.01
C ASP A 80 1.20 0.68 13.25
N MET A 81 1.82 -0.40 12.86
CA MET A 81 1.27 -1.74 13.08
C MET A 81 1.82 -2.27 14.40
N SER A 82 0.95 -2.55 15.35
CA SER A 82 1.36 -3.14 16.61
C SER A 82 1.89 -4.56 16.40
N LYS A 83 2.73 -5.03 17.32
CA LYS A 83 3.21 -6.43 17.31
C LYS A 83 2.05 -7.42 17.31
N LYS A 84 0.97 -7.09 18.05
CA LYS A 84 -0.24 -7.91 18.10
C LYS A 84 -0.90 -8.00 16.72
N ASP A 85 -1.05 -6.87 16.02
CA ASP A 85 -1.66 -6.86 14.68
C ASP A 85 -0.87 -7.73 13.69
N VAL A 86 0.46 -7.68 13.74
CA VAL A 86 1.32 -8.53 12.92
C VAL A 86 1.08 -10.00 13.20
N ILE A 87 1.01 -10.38 14.47
CA ILE A 87 0.74 -11.77 14.88
C ILE A 87 -0.64 -12.22 14.40
N ASP A 88 -1.67 -11.41 14.63
CA ASP A 88 -3.05 -11.70 14.21
C ASP A 88 -3.13 -11.93 12.67
N ILE A 89 -2.45 -11.08 11.90
CA ILE A 89 -2.37 -11.23 10.43
C ILE A 89 -1.66 -12.53 10.04
N LEU A 90 -0.55 -12.85 10.68
CA LEU A 90 0.21 -14.06 10.39
C LEU A 90 -0.59 -15.33 10.71
N GLU A 91 -1.36 -15.33 11.79
CA GLU A 91 -2.25 -16.45 12.15
C GLU A 91 -3.32 -16.68 11.09
N VAL A 92 -3.97 -15.60 10.61
CA VAL A 92 -4.97 -15.70 9.53
C VAL A 92 -4.32 -16.17 8.23
N ARG A 93 -3.17 -15.62 7.88
CA ARG A 93 -2.42 -16.05 6.68
C ARG A 93 -2.02 -17.50 6.71
N GLU A 94 -1.58 -18.01 7.86
CA GLU A 94 -1.22 -19.43 8.02
C GLU A 94 -2.38 -20.35 7.63
N VAL A 95 -3.58 -20.05 8.11
CA VAL A 95 -4.78 -20.85 7.80
C VAL A 95 -5.15 -20.74 6.32
N LEU A 96 -5.15 -19.51 5.76
CA LEU A 96 -5.53 -19.27 4.37
C LEU A 96 -4.51 -19.89 3.39
N GLU A 97 -3.24 -19.72 3.64
CA GLU A 97 -2.17 -20.27 2.79
C GLU A 97 -2.15 -21.80 2.87
N GLY A 98 -2.33 -22.36 4.05
CA GLY A 98 -2.45 -23.80 4.24
C GLY A 98 -3.65 -24.40 3.50
N LEU A 99 -4.82 -23.80 3.63
CA LEU A 99 -6.01 -24.21 2.91
C LEU A 99 -5.85 -24.04 1.39
N GLY A 100 -5.27 -22.91 0.95
CA GLY A 100 -4.99 -22.65 -0.46
C GLY A 100 -4.06 -23.70 -1.06
N ALA A 101 -2.99 -24.07 -0.37
CA ALA A 101 -2.07 -25.13 -0.80
C ALA A 101 -2.76 -26.49 -0.88
N GLN A 102 -3.58 -26.84 0.11
CA GLN A 102 -4.33 -28.10 0.12
C GLN A 102 -5.31 -28.18 -1.06
N LEU A 103 -6.09 -27.13 -1.30
CA LEU A 103 -7.03 -27.08 -2.42
C LEU A 103 -6.32 -27.09 -3.77
N ALA A 104 -5.18 -26.43 -3.89
CA ALA A 104 -4.35 -26.45 -5.08
C ALA A 104 -3.86 -27.87 -5.40
N CYS A 105 -3.37 -28.62 -4.40
CA CYS A 105 -2.96 -30.01 -4.58
C CYS A 105 -4.10 -30.90 -5.03
N GLN A 106 -5.31 -30.71 -4.52
CA GLN A 106 -6.49 -31.48 -4.90
C GLN A 106 -6.97 -31.21 -6.34
N LYS A 107 -6.76 -29.99 -6.82
CA LYS A 107 -7.22 -29.51 -8.14
C LYS A 107 -6.11 -29.44 -9.18
N MET A 108 -4.89 -29.76 -8.81
CA MET A 108 -3.72 -29.67 -9.69
C MET A 108 -3.83 -30.64 -10.87
N THR A 109 -3.66 -30.07 -12.08
CA THR A 109 -3.53 -30.88 -13.28
C THR A 109 -2.05 -31.07 -13.62
N PRO A 110 -1.69 -32.12 -14.43
CA PRO A 110 -0.30 -32.28 -14.86
C PRO A 110 0.26 -31.06 -15.62
N GLU A 111 -0.57 -30.39 -16.40
CA GLU A 111 -0.22 -29.18 -17.15
C GLU A 111 0.07 -28.01 -16.21
N ALA A 112 -0.78 -27.78 -15.20
CA ALA A 112 -0.59 -26.73 -14.21
C ALA A 112 0.65 -26.98 -13.37
N LEU A 113 0.94 -28.23 -13.01
CA LEU A 113 2.15 -28.59 -12.27
C LEU A 113 3.42 -28.29 -13.09
N LEU A 114 3.40 -28.58 -14.39
CA LEU A 114 4.51 -28.28 -15.29
C LEU A 114 4.76 -26.77 -15.39
N GLU A 115 3.71 -25.99 -15.49
CA GLU A 115 3.76 -24.52 -15.53
C GLU A 115 4.34 -23.94 -14.23
N LEU A 116 3.90 -24.47 -13.09
CA LEU A 116 4.40 -24.06 -11.79
C LEU A 116 5.90 -24.34 -11.64
N LYS A 117 6.37 -25.53 -12.09
CA LYS A 117 7.79 -25.88 -12.08
C LYS A 117 8.62 -24.91 -12.95
N LYS A 118 8.14 -24.52 -14.12
CA LYS A 118 8.82 -23.53 -14.96
C LYS A 118 8.95 -22.18 -14.27
N THR A 119 7.92 -21.73 -13.58
CA THR A 119 7.93 -20.47 -12.84
C THR A 119 8.95 -20.50 -11.69
N GLN A 120 9.11 -21.64 -11.04
CA GLN A 120 10.08 -21.80 -9.95
C GLN A 120 11.53 -21.75 -10.45
N GLU A 121 11.81 -22.15 -11.67
CA GLU A 121 13.15 -22.15 -12.28
C GLU A 121 13.59 -20.77 -12.80
N GLU A 122 12.66 -19.83 -12.93
CA GLU A 122 12.93 -18.43 -13.28
C GLU A 122 13.37 -17.63 -12.04
#